data_1b52f4098ac6ad24900f479a74f10be3
#
_entry.id   1b52f4098ac6ad24900f479a74f10be3
#
_cell.length_a   1.000
_cell.length_b   1.000
_cell.length_c   1.000
_cell.angle_alpha   90.00
_cell.angle_beta   90.00
_cell.angle_gamma   90.00
#
_symmetry.space_group_name_H-M   'P 1'
#
loop_
_entity.id
_entity.type
_entity.pdbx_description
1 polymer ?
#
loop_
_entity_poly.entity_id
_entity_poly.type
_entity_poly.pdbx_seq_one_letter_code
_entity_poly.pdbx_strand_id
1 'polypeptide(L)'
;MKTVGIVAEYNPFHAGHRKQFDRVKAEFGGETAIVCAMSGNYVQRGAPAVMDKTLRAKAAVACGADLVVELPTTVSLSSAEGFAAGGVGILSKLCDTLCFGAETGEAELLMETARALLSEGFSPLLRRELDGGKSFPAARADALEQMGLSGEILRRPNDILAVEYCKAILAQRSPMVPFPIRREGCYHDRTPDRENPSATAVRRLMLEGGAWDSFVPESARAIFENAPLHSLAAGERAVLARLRTMTDAEFEALPYGGEGLWRKFMHASRREATLEDILTSVKSKRYTRTRLDRMMMCAYLGITAETLSAPAPYVRVLAFNEKGRAILSAVKKSGVFRNAGETVPHPYQSLEQRWGDLYGLFALRQPEAPGAEQRRRIVFASD
;
A
#
# COMPACT_ATOMS: atom_id res chain seq x y z
N MET A 1 -27.05 6.66 -1.70
CA MET A 1 -26.06 6.79 -0.62
C MET A 1 -24.73 7.16 -1.27
N LYS A 2 -24.13 8.26 -0.83
CA LYS A 2 -22.80 8.68 -1.30
C LYS A 2 -21.75 7.70 -0.83
N THR A 3 -20.78 7.33 -1.68
CA THR A 3 -19.73 6.39 -1.36
C THR A 3 -18.35 7.02 -1.61
N VAL A 4 -17.48 7.00 -0.60
CA VAL A 4 -16.14 7.57 -0.69
C VAL A 4 -15.10 6.45 -0.46
N GLY A 5 -14.25 6.24 -1.45
CA GLY A 5 -13.17 5.28 -1.42
C GLY A 5 -11.89 5.86 -0.86
N ILE A 6 -11.16 5.08 -0.09
CA ILE A 6 -9.82 5.42 0.43
C ILE A 6 -8.89 4.26 0.18
N VAL A 7 -7.75 4.50 -0.45
CA VAL A 7 -6.66 3.53 -0.53
C VAL A 7 -5.76 3.71 0.67
N ALA A 8 -5.53 2.64 1.45
CA ALA A 8 -4.86 2.74 2.75
C ALA A 8 -3.95 1.56 3.06
N GLU A 9 -3.08 1.74 4.03
CA GLU A 9 -2.31 0.66 4.65
C GLU A 9 -2.75 0.39 6.09
N TYR A 10 -3.16 1.43 6.82
CA TYR A 10 -3.51 1.37 8.25
C TYR A 10 -2.50 0.54 9.05
N ASN A 11 -1.26 0.91 8.97
CA ASN A 11 -0.13 0.15 9.50
C ASN A 11 0.61 0.89 10.65
N PRO A 12 -0.01 1.05 11.85
CA PRO A 12 -1.39 0.76 12.21
C PRO A 12 -2.39 1.88 11.85
N PHE A 13 -3.69 1.66 12.11
CA PHE A 13 -4.68 2.73 12.12
C PHE A 13 -4.39 3.69 13.30
N HIS A 14 -4.45 5.00 13.06
CA HIS A 14 -4.13 6.02 14.07
C HIS A 14 -5.04 7.26 13.96
N ALA A 15 -4.92 8.21 14.90
CA ALA A 15 -5.76 9.41 14.97
C ALA A 15 -5.82 10.21 13.65
N GLY A 16 -4.71 10.31 12.90
CA GLY A 16 -4.70 10.98 11.60
C GLY A 16 -5.61 10.31 10.55
N HIS A 17 -5.77 8.97 10.58
CA HIS A 17 -6.70 8.27 9.71
C HIS A 17 -8.15 8.51 10.14
N ARG A 18 -8.42 8.61 11.44
CA ARG A 18 -9.74 8.99 11.94
C ARG A 18 -10.13 10.39 11.50
N LYS A 19 -9.23 11.36 11.59
CA LYS A 19 -9.45 12.72 11.06
C LYS A 19 -9.84 12.71 9.58
N GLN A 20 -9.23 11.83 8.77
CA GLN A 20 -9.60 11.70 7.36
C GLN A 20 -11.06 11.25 7.21
N PHE A 21 -11.54 10.30 8.01
CA PHE A 21 -12.94 9.88 8.00
C PHE A 21 -13.87 11.01 8.42
N ASP A 22 -13.50 11.75 9.47
CA ASP A 22 -14.29 12.88 9.96
C ASP A 22 -14.39 14.00 8.91
N ARG A 23 -13.32 14.28 8.17
CA ARG A 23 -13.31 15.23 7.04
C ARG A 23 -14.24 14.78 5.91
N VAL A 24 -14.22 13.49 5.56
CA VAL A 24 -15.14 12.92 4.56
C VAL A 24 -16.59 13.09 4.99
N LYS A 25 -16.91 12.79 6.25
CA LYS A 25 -18.29 12.94 6.77
C LYS A 25 -18.71 14.41 6.91
N ALA A 26 -17.79 15.29 7.23
CA ALA A 26 -18.07 16.74 7.27
C ALA A 26 -18.40 17.32 5.89
N GLU A 27 -17.69 16.84 4.83
CA GLU A 27 -17.89 17.31 3.45
C GLU A 27 -19.15 16.74 2.80
N PHE A 28 -19.38 15.43 2.93
CA PHE A 28 -20.41 14.72 2.19
C PHE A 28 -21.64 14.32 3.02
N GLY A 29 -21.63 14.64 4.32
CA GLY A 29 -22.70 14.30 5.27
C GLY A 29 -22.48 12.99 6.01
N GLY A 30 -23.07 12.85 7.19
CA GLY A 30 -22.90 11.71 8.10
C GLY A 30 -23.34 10.36 7.53
N GLU A 31 -24.26 10.36 6.56
CA GLU A 31 -24.74 9.15 5.88
C GLU A 31 -23.81 8.62 4.77
N THR A 32 -22.71 9.33 4.50
CA THR A 32 -21.70 8.90 3.52
C THR A 32 -21.04 7.61 3.97
N ALA A 33 -21.01 6.64 3.08
CA ALA A 33 -20.30 5.38 3.33
C ALA A 33 -18.81 5.50 2.96
N ILE A 34 -17.95 5.03 3.85
CA ILE A 34 -16.49 5.00 3.67
C ILE A 34 -16.06 3.58 3.33
N VAL A 35 -15.46 3.42 2.15
CA VAL A 35 -14.94 2.15 1.64
C VAL A 35 -13.42 2.22 1.59
N CYS A 36 -12.74 1.30 2.26
CA CYS A 36 -11.28 1.24 2.29
C CYS A 36 -10.76 0.08 1.44
N ALA A 37 -9.91 0.36 0.45
CA ALA A 37 -9.05 -0.64 -0.18
C ALA A 37 -7.72 -0.66 0.59
N MET A 38 -7.52 -1.68 1.44
CA MET A 38 -6.44 -1.72 2.39
C MET A 38 -5.39 -2.77 2.02
N SER A 39 -4.10 -2.41 2.05
CA SER A 39 -3.00 -3.36 1.90
C SER A 39 -3.17 -4.56 2.82
N GLY A 40 -2.96 -5.75 2.27
CA GLY A 40 -2.96 -7.01 3.02
C GLY A 40 -1.84 -7.08 4.05
N ASN A 41 -1.24 -8.25 4.21
CA ASN A 41 -0.16 -8.45 5.19
C ASN A 41 1.19 -7.83 4.78
N TYR A 42 1.28 -7.30 3.57
CA TYR A 42 2.47 -6.59 3.06
C TYR A 42 2.07 -5.20 2.58
N VAL A 43 2.97 -4.24 2.79
CA VAL A 43 2.72 -2.82 2.52
C VAL A 43 3.59 -2.30 1.38
N GLN A 44 3.19 -1.20 0.77
CA GLN A 44 3.79 -0.62 -0.44
C GLN A 44 5.29 -0.30 -0.30
N ARG A 45 5.77 -0.08 0.92
CA ARG A 45 7.20 0.13 1.18
C ARG A 45 8.04 -1.14 1.15
N GLY A 46 7.46 -2.31 0.87
CA GLY A 46 8.18 -3.59 0.80
C GLY A 46 8.51 -4.17 2.17
N ALA A 47 7.59 -4.08 3.11
CA ALA A 47 7.73 -4.61 4.46
C ALA A 47 6.47 -5.39 4.88
N PRO A 48 6.57 -6.30 5.87
CA PRO A 48 5.41 -6.85 6.53
C PRO A 48 4.66 -5.75 7.29
N ALA A 49 3.34 -5.83 7.31
CA ALA A 49 2.53 -4.98 8.18
C ALA A 49 2.76 -5.34 9.66
N VAL A 50 2.66 -4.37 10.55
CA VAL A 50 2.91 -4.57 12.00
C VAL A 50 1.92 -5.52 12.67
N MET A 51 0.71 -5.63 12.10
CA MET A 51 -0.35 -6.54 12.54
C MET A 51 -1.06 -7.15 11.34
N ASP A 52 -1.66 -8.30 11.58
CA ASP A 52 -2.45 -9.00 10.58
C ASP A 52 -3.55 -8.11 9.96
N LYS A 53 -3.81 -8.35 8.67
CA LYS A 53 -4.80 -7.58 7.91
C LYS A 53 -6.20 -7.62 8.51
N THR A 54 -6.61 -8.74 9.14
CA THR A 54 -7.93 -8.85 9.76
C THR A 54 -8.09 -7.93 10.96
N LEU A 55 -7.06 -7.82 11.80
CA LEU A 55 -7.06 -6.90 12.96
C LEU A 55 -7.07 -5.45 12.51
N ARG A 56 -6.31 -5.12 11.46
CA ARG A 56 -6.29 -3.76 10.90
C ARG A 56 -7.63 -3.39 10.23
N ALA A 57 -8.26 -4.33 9.54
CA ALA A 57 -9.59 -4.14 8.97
C ALA A 57 -10.66 -3.98 10.06
N LYS A 58 -10.61 -4.80 11.13
CA LYS A 58 -11.48 -4.67 12.29
C LYS A 58 -11.35 -3.29 12.94
N ALA A 59 -10.12 -2.81 13.14
CA ALA A 59 -9.87 -1.47 13.69
C ALA A 59 -10.42 -0.36 12.77
N ALA A 60 -10.27 -0.49 11.45
CA ALA A 60 -10.79 0.50 10.51
C ALA A 60 -12.32 0.59 10.58
N VAL A 61 -13.04 -0.54 10.65
CA VAL A 61 -14.50 -0.54 10.79
C VAL A 61 -14.92 -0.01 12.16
N ALA A 62 -14.28 -0.44 13.25
CA ALA A 62 -14.53 0.10 14.59
C ALA A 62 -14.27 1.61 14.69
N CYS A 63 -13.44 2.17 13.80
CA CYS A 63 -13.16 3.60 13.71
C CYS A 63 -14.01 4.33 12.66
N GLY A 64 -14.98 3.69 12.01
CA GLY A 64 -15.96 4.35 11.15
C GLY A 64 -15.83 4.09 9.65
N ALA A 65 -15.02 3.12 9.21
CA ALA A 65 -15.13 2.58 7.86
C ALA A 65 -16.36 1.68 7.77
N ASP A 66 -17.03 1.67 6.61
CA ASP A 66 -18.23 0.86 6.39
C ASP A 66 -17.90 -0.45 5.66
N LEU A 67 -16.86 -0.44 4.83
CA LEU A 67 -16.37 -1.61 4.10
C LEU A 67 -14.86 -1.55 3.97
N VAL A 68 -14.19 -2.67 4.27
CA VAL A 68 -12.75 -2.86 4.04
C VAL A 68 -12.54 -4.03 3.11
N VAL A 69 -11.97 -3.77 1.94
CA VAL A 69 -11.51 -4.78 0.97
C VAL A 69 -10.00 -4.81 0.92
N GLU A 70 -9.41 -5.96 0.63
CA GLU A 70 -7.97 -6.13 0.55
C GLU A 70 -7.43 -5.64 -0.79
N LEU A 71 -6.40 -4.82 -0.75
CA LEU A 71 -5.52 -4.67 -1.91
C LEU A 71 -4.71 -5.96 -2.07
N PRO A 72 -4.79 -6.63 -3.21
CA PRO A 72 -3.99 -7.82 -3.48
C PRO A 72 -2.51 -7.58 -3.20
N THR A 73 -1.78 -8.60 -2.74
CA THR A 73 -0.36 -8.49 -2.38
C THR A 73 0.48 -7.97 -3.55
N THR A 74 0.16 -8.36 -4.79
CA THR A 74 0.83 -7.85 -5.99
C THR A 74 0.59 -6.36 -6.21
N VAL A 75 -0.59 -5.85 -5.91
CA VAL A 75 -0.90 -4.41 -5.93
C VAL A 75 -0.18 -3.68 -4.79
N SER A 76 -0.24 -4.23 -3.58
CA SER A 76 0.40 -3.64 -2.40
C SER A 76 1.91 -3.49 -2.56
N LEU A 77 2.59 -4.45 -3.21
CA LEU A 77 4.03 -4.43 -3.46
C LEU A 77 4.42 -3.74 -4.78
N SER A 78 3.46 -3.11 -5.47
CA SER A 78 3.73 -2.37 -6.70
C SER A 78 4.41 -1.01 -6.46
N SER A 79 4.86 -0.37 -7.55
CA SER A 79 5.25 1.03 -7.54
C SER A 79 4.07 1.93 -7.14
N ALA A 80 4.31 3.22 -6.90
CA ALA A 80 3.23 4.17 -6.64
C ALA A 80 2.16 4.14 -7.74
N GLU A 81 2.58 4.04 -9.00
CA GLU A 81 1.69 3.92 -10.16
C GLU A 81 0.84 2.63 -10.11
N GLY A 82 1.45 1.46 -9.92
CA GLY A 82 0.73 0.18 -9.85
C GLY A 82 -0.18 0.11 -8.61
N PHE A 83 0.27 0.65 -7.48
CA PHE A 83 -0.53 0.75 -6.25
C PHE A 83 -1.77 1.63 -6.46
N ALA A 84 -1.61 2.80 -7.07
CA ALA A 84 -2.71 3.69 -7.39
C ALA A 84 -3.65 3.06 -8.43
N ALA A 85 -3.11 2.48 -9.49
CA ALA A 85 -3.91 1.84 -10.52
C ALA A 85 -4.78 0.69 -9.97
N GLY A 86 -4.20 -0.18 -9.15
CA GLY A 86 -4.93 -1.27 -8.52
C GLY A 86 -5.99 -0.77 -7.52
N GLY A 87 -5.65 0.22 -6.70
CA GLY A 87 -6.58 0.84 -5.75
C GLY A 87 -7.77 1.50 -6.44
N VAL A 88 -7.52 2.30 -7.47
CA VAL A 88 -8.56 2.93 -8.31
C VAL A 88 -9.41 1.87 -9.02
N GLY A 89 -8.79 0.84 -9.60
CA GLY A 89 -9.51 -0.23 -10.30
C GLY A 89 -10.47 -1.04 -9.40
N ILE A 90 -10.15 -1.16 -8.12
CA ILE A 90 -11.03 -1.80 -7.13
C ILE A 90 -12.13 -0.83 -6.69
N LEU A 91 -11.76 0.37 -6.26
CA LEU A 91 -12.69 1.34 -5.67
C LEU A 91 -13.68 1.91 -6.69
N SER A 92 -13.31 2.02 -7.97
CA SER A 92 -14.21 2.48 -9.03
C SER A 92 -15.45 1.59 -9.24
N LYS A 93 -15.42 0.36 -8.70
CA LYS A 93 -16.57 -0.57 -8.70
C LYS A 93 -17.50 -0.37 -7.49
N LEU A 94 -17.07 0.42 -6.50
CA LEU A 94 -17.73 0.55 -5.20
C LEU A 94 -18.04 2.00 -4.82
N CYS A 95 -17.34 2.98 -5.43
CA CYS A 95 -17.33 4.36 -4.94
C CYS A 95 -17.49 5.39 -6.06
N ASP A 96 -18.06 6.54 -5.68
CA ASP A 96 -18.26 7.72 -6.53
C ASP A 96 -17.12 8.74 -6.39
N THR A 97 -16.37 8.68 -5.30
CA THR A 97 -15.32 9.64 -4.95
C THR A 97 -14.10 8.89 -4.41
N LEU A 98 -12.91 9.36 -4.74
CA LEU A 98 -11.66 8.87 -4.18
C LEU A 98 -11.05 9.94 -3.27
N CYS A 99 -10.99 9.66 -1.97
CA CYS A 99 -10.36 10.52 -0.98
C CYS A 99 -8.93 10.07 -0.69
N PHE A 100 -8.00 11.01 -0.70
CA PHE A 100 -6.59 10.77 -0.37
C PHE A 100 -5.95 12.01 0.25
N GLY A 101 -4.85 11.81 0.99
CA GLY A 101 -4.04 12.91 1.54
C GLY A 101 -3.06 13.45 0.50
N ALA A 102 -2.94 14.76 0.39
CA ALA A 102 -1.98 15.45 -0.46
C ALA A 102 -1.37 16.66 0.25
N GLU A 103 -0.17 17.07 -0.10
CA GLU A 103 0.41 18.32 0.40
C GLU A 103 -0.25 19.53 -0.27
N THR A 104 -0.53 19.43 -1.56
CA THR A 104 -1.16 20.50 -2.36
C THR A 104 -2.63 20.72 -1.99
N GLY A 105 -3.42 19.65 -1.84
CA GLY A 105 -4.83 19.75 -1.47
C GLY A 105 -5.77 20.31 -2.57
N GLU A 106 -5.26 20.54 -3.78
CA GLU A 106 -5.98 21.13 -4.92
C GLU A 106 -6.24 20.08 -6.01
N ALA A 107 -7.50 19.62 -6.10
CA ALA A 107 -7.87 18.53 -7.03
C ALA A 107 -7.59 18.89 -8.49
N GLU A 108 -7.87 20.13 -8.91
CA GLU A 108 -7.69 20.54 -10.30
C GLU A 108 -6.22 20.53 -10.72
N LEU A 109 -5.32 21.05 -9.87
CA LEU A 109 -3.89 21.04 -10.13
C LEU A 109 -3.32 19.61 -10.21
N LEU A 110 -3.80 18.70 -9.35
CA LEU A 110 -3.42 17.28 -9.40
C LEU A 110 -3.91 16.63 -10.69
N MET A 111 -5.13 16.92 -11.12
CA MET A 111 -5.70 16.40 -12.37
C MET A 111 -5.02 16.97 -13.61
N GLU A 112 -4.66 18.26 -13.61
CA GLU A 112 -3.91 18.90 -14.69
C GLU A 112 -2.52 18.27 -14.82
N THR A 113 -1.81 18.11 -13.71
CA THR A 113 -0.52 17.40 -13.65
C THR A 113 -0.66 15.98 -14.19
N ALA A 114 -1.69 15.24 -13.80
CA ALA A 114 -1.94 13.88 -14.29
C ALA A 114 -2.19 13.84 -15.81
N ARG A 115 -2.97 14.80 -16.38
CA ARG A 115 -3.18 14.92 -17.83
C ARG A 115 -1.87 15.19 -18.57
N ALA A 116 -1.04 16.09 -18.05
CA ALA A 116 0.26 16.39 -18.64
C ALA A 116 1.15 15.14 -18.69
N LEU A 117 1.24 14.38 -17.59
CA LEU A 117 2.03 13.15 -17.51
C LEU A 117 1.53 12.03 -18.44
N LEU A 118 0.26 12.04 -18.83
CA LEU A 118 -0.36 11.09 -19.76
C LEU A 118 -0.32 11.57 -21.21
N SER A 119 0.10 12.80 -21.47
CA SER A 119 0.14 13.36 -22.82
C SER A 119 1.32 12.79 -23.64
N GLU A 120 1.15 12.77 -24.95
CA GLU A 120 2.20 12.32 -25.89
C GLU A 120 3.48 13.16 -25.79
N GLY A 121 3.36 14.45 -25.46
CA GLY A 121 4.49 15.37 -25.32
C GLY A 121 5.39 15.10 -24.11
N PHE A 122 4.90 14.42 -23.09
CA PHE A 122 5.68 14.18 -21.85
C PHE A 122 6.80 13.14 -22.02
N SER A 123 6.52 12.03 -22.70
CA SER A 123 7.48 10.91 -22.83
C SER A 123 8.81 11.29 -23.50
N PRO A 124 8.83 12.10 -24.58
CA PRO A 124 10.08 12.57 -25.19
C PRO A 124 10.89 13.48 -24.26
N LEU A 125 10.23 14.36 -23.50
CA LEU A 125 10.87 15.24 -22.54
C LEU A 125 11.51 14.44 -21.40
N LEU A 126 10.78 13.51 -20.82
CA LEU A 126 11.28 12.63 -19.77
C LEU A 126 12.50 11.82 -20.25
N ARG A 127 12.45 11.26 -21.47
CA ARG A 127 13.58 10.49 -22.03
C ARG A 127 14.82 11.36 -22.15
N ARG A 128 14.69 12.59 -22.67
CA ARG A 128 15.81 13.53 -22.80
C ARG A 128 16.46 13.83 -21.44
N GLU A 129 15.65 14.04 -20.40
CA GLU A 129 16.17 14.30 -19.04
C GLU A 129 16.86 13.06 -18.43
N LEU A 130 16.37 11.86 -18.72
CA LEU A 130 17.01 10.61 -18.30
C LEU A 130 18.32 10.35 -19.01
N ASP A 131 18.38 10.61 -20.33
CA ASP A 131 19.60 10.49 -21.14
C ASP A 131 20.68 11.49 -20.67
N GLY A 132 20.26 12.63 -20.11
CA GLY A 132 21.12 13.59 -19.41
C GLY A 132 21.68 13.10 -18.06
N GLY A 133 21.39 11.87 -17.64
CA GLY A 133 21.91 11.21 -16.42
C GLY A 133 21.18 11.55 -15.14
N LYS A 134 20.02 12.22 -15.21
CA LYS A 134 19.21 12.52 -14.02
C LYS A 134 18.54 11.25 -13.45
N SER A 135 18.28 11.27 -12.15
CA SER A 135 17.43 10.23 -11.55
C SER A 135 15.98 10.35 -12.06
N PHE A 136 15.24 9.25 -12.11
CA PHE A 136 13.85 9.24 -12.59
C PHE A 136 12.96 10.29 -11.91
N PRO A 137 12.98 10.49 -10.58
CA PRO A 137 12.17 11.54 -9.94
C PRO A 137 12.56 12.95 -10.39
N ALA A 138 13.85 13.25 -10.51
CA ALA A 138 14.32 14.55 -10.98
C ALA A 138 13.98 14.80 -12.44
N ALA A 139 14.26 13.82 -13.32
CA ALA A 139 13.94 13.88 -14.73
C ALA A 139 12.43 14.11 -14.98
N ARG A 140 11.59 13.46 -14.17
CA ARG A 140 10.12 13.57 -14.26
C ARG A 140 9.63 14.96 -13.84
N ALA A 141 10.20 15.54 -12.78
CA ALA A 141 9.88 16.90 -12.35
C ALA A 141 10.31 17.95 -13.39
N ASP A 142 11.54 17.83 -13.90
CA ASP A 142 12.10 18.78 -14.86
C ASP A 142 11.38 18.69 -16.22
N ALA A 143 10.97 17.49 -16.65
CA ALA A 143 10.14 17.30 -17.84
C ALA A 143 8.76 17.97 -17.70
N LEU A 144 8.17 17.93 -16.49
CA LEU A 144 6.91 18.60 -16.21
C LEU A 144 7.07 20.13 -16.23
N GLU A 145 8.17 20.67 -15.71
CA GLU A 145 8.49 22.09 -15.77
C GLU A 145 8.61 22.61 -17.21
N GLN A 146 9.15 21.80 -18.12
CA GLN A 146 9.21 22.14 -19.54
C GLN A 146 7.84 22.19 -20.22
N MET A 147 6.82 21.59 -19.61
CA MET A 147 5.43 21.69 -20.06
C MET A 147 4.70 22.89 -19.41
N GLY A 148 5.38 23.74 -18.65
CA GLY A 148 4.81 24.92 -18.01
C GLY A 148 4.10 24.64 -16.68
N LEU A 149 4.25 23.44 -16.09
CA LEU A 149 3.67 23.08 -14.81
C LEU A 149 4.74 22.98 -13.70
N SER A 150 4.35 23.11 -12.43
CA SER A 150 5.29 23.05 -11.33
C SER A 150 5.82 21.63 -11.08
N GLY A 151 7.13 21.41 -11.21
CA GLY A 151 7.79 20.15 -10.87
C GLY A 151 7.80 19.84 -9.37
N GLU A 152 7.57 20.83 -8.48
CA GLU A 152 7.53 20.64 -7.03
C GLU A 152 6.49 19.64 -6.58
N ILE A 153 5.36 19.53 -7.29
CA ILE A 153 4.31 18.56 -7.02
C ILE A 153 4.83 17.11 -7.11
N LEU A 154 5.82 16.86 -7.97
CA LEU A 154 6.45 15.54 -8.14
C LEU A 154 7.67 15.31 -7.22
N ARG A 155 7.98 16.26 -6.33
CA ARG A 155 9.03 16.14 -5.31
C ARG A 155 8.48 15.83 -3.93
N ARG A 156 7.16 16.01 -3.72
CA ARG A 156 6.46 15.77 -2.44
C ARG A 156 5.85 14.37 -2.40
N PRO A 157 6.16 13.55 -1.41
CA PRO A 157 5.79 12.12 -1.41
C PRO A 157 4.29 11.84 -1.52
N ASN A 158 3.42 12.64 -0.85
CA ASN A 158 1.98 12.42 -0.92
C ASN A 158 1.40 12.99 -2.22
N ASP A 159 1.91 14.11 -2.73
CA ASP A 159 1.50 14.66 -4.02
C ASP A 159 1.88 13.72 -5.17
N ILE A 160 3.05 13.04 -5.11
CA ILE A 160 3.41 11.99 -6.07
C ILE A 160 2.30 10.92 -6.12
N LEU A 161 1.91 10.40 -4.96
CA LEU A 161 0.86 9.36 -4.91
C LEU A 161 -0.50 9.91 -5.32
N ALA A 162 -0.83 11.15 -4.95
CA ALA A 162 -2.05 11.84 -5.35
C ALA A 162 -2.15 11.99 -6.88
N VAL A 163 -1.06 12.38 -7.53
CA VAL A 163 -0.97 12.46 -9.00
C VAL A 163 -1.14 11.08 -9.63
N GLU A 164 -0.55 10.01 -9.04
CA GLU A 164 -0.74 8.65 -9.56
C GLU A 164 -2.20 8.18 -9.43
N TYR A 165 -2.93 8.56 -8.37
CA TYR A 165 -4.38 8.32 -8.29
C TYR A 165 -5.14 9.05 -9.39
N CYS A 166 -4.84 10.32 -9.63
CA CYS A 166 -5.46 11.11 -10.71
C CYS A 166 -5.14 10.51 -12.09
N LYS A 167 -3.91 10.08 -12.34
CA LYS A 167 -3.52 9.35 -13.55
C LYS A 167 -4.33 8.07 -13.73
N ALA A 168 -4.49 7.29 -12.66
CA ALA A 168 -5.25 6.04 -12.70
C ALA A 168 -6.75 6.29 -13.01
N ILE A 169 -7.35 7.33 -12.42
CA ILE A 169 -8.72 7.75 -12.71
C ILE A 169 -8.87 8.07 -14.21
N LEU A 170 -7.96 8.86 -14.77
CA LEU A 170 -7.99 9.22 -16.20
C LEU A 170 -7.75 8.03 -17.11
N ALA A 171 -6.69 7.25 -16.87
CA ALA A 171 -6.30 6.13 -17.72
C ALA A 171 -7.35 5.00 -17.74
N GLN A 172 -8.01 4.77 -16.62
CA GLN A 172 -9.08 3.75 -16.49
C GLN A 172 -10.47 4.30 -16.84
N ARG A 173 -10.58 5.58 -17.19
CA ARG A 173 -11.87 6.26 -17.40
C ARG A 173 -12.83 6.04 -16.22
N SER A 174 -12.30 6.07 -15.01
CA SER A 174 -13.08 5.88 -13.80
C SER A 174 -14.06 7.05 -13.60
N PRO A 175 -15.30 6.78 -13.17
CA PRO A 175 -16.25 7.85 -12.85
C PRO A 175 -15.95 8.56 -11.52
N MET A 176 -14.99 8.07 -10.74
CA MET A 176 -14.67 8.64 -9.43
C MET A 176 -14.15 10.07 -9.54
N VAL A 177 -14.63 10.94 -8.64
CA VAL A 177 -14.13 12.30 -8.47
C VAL A 177 -13.01 12.30 -7.42
N PRO A 178 -11.82 12.89 -7.69
CA PRO A 178 -10.76 13.00 -6.69
C PRO A 178 -11.14 14.02 -5.61
N PHE A 179 -10.93 13.65 -4.35
CA PHE A 179 -11.13 14.51 -3.18
C PHE A 179 -9.85 14.51 -2.33
N PRO A 180 -8.87 15.37 -2.64
CA PRO A 180 -7.67 15.52 -1.86
C PRO A 180 -7.95 16.23 -0.54
N ILE A 181 -7.44 15.68 0.57
CA ILE A 181 -7.40 16.34 1.87
C ILE A 181 -5.98 16.85 2.09
N ARG A 182 -5.84 18.15 2.32
CA ARG A 182 -4.53 18.74 2.65
C ARG A 182 -4.01 18.15 3.96
N ARG A 183 -2.82 17.60 3.90
CA ARG A 183 -2.14 17.05 5.08
C ARG A 183 -1.51 18.16 5.90
N GLU A 184 -1.78 18.12 7.20
CA GLU A 184 -1.15 18.97 8.21
C GLU A 184 -0.06 18.13 8.91
N GLY A 185 1.14 18.70 9.16
CA GLY A 185 2.24 18.07 9.90
C GLY A 185 3.43 17.57 9.05
N CYS A 186 4.57 17.35 9.70
CA CYS A 186 5.81 16.88 9.08
C CYS A 186 5.93 15.36 9.07
N TYR A 187 6.37 14.80 7.94
CA TYR A 187 6.44 13.35 7.69
C TYR A 187 7.57 12.62 8.44
N HIS A 188 8.51 13.36 9.03
CA HIS A 188 9.77 12.82 9.58
C HIS A 188 9.95 13.01 11.08
N ASP A 189 8.90 13.36 11.83
CA ASP A 189 9.01 13.55 13.26
C ASP A 189 9.36 12.24 13.97
N ARG A 190 10.52 12.25 14.64
CA ARG A 190 10.95 11.13 15.51
C ARG A 190 10.03 10.97 16.72
N THR A 191 9.36 12.05 17.12
CA THR A 191 8.36 12.04 18.19
C THR A 191 6.99 12.21 17.56
N PRO A 192 6.03 11.29 17.74
CA PRO A 192 4.72 11.44 17.12
C PRO A 192 3.99 12.63 17.74
N ASP A 193 3.45 13.50 16.89
CA ASP A 193 2.47 14.49 17.29
C ASP A 193 1.17 13.78 17.69
N ARG A 194 0.55 14.18 18.80
CA ARG A 194 -0.71 13.60 19.27
C ARG A 194 -1.87 13.81 18.30
N GLU A 195 -1.87 14.95 17.64
CA GLU A 195 -2.95 15.28 16.70
C GLU A 195 -2.73 14.70 15.30
N ASN A 196 -1.48 14.63 14.84
CA ASN A 196 -1.12 14.16 13.50
C ASN A 196 0.02 13.12 13.56
N PRO A 197 -0.19 11.98 14.24
CA PRO A 197 0.85 10.97 14.38
C PRO A 197 1.21 10.36 13.02
N SER A 198 2.50 10.06 12.83
CA SER A 198 2.92 9.26 11.69
C SER A 198 2.80 7.77 12.02
N ALA A 199 2.31 6.97 11.06
CA ALA A 199 2.24 5.50 11.22
C ALA A 199 3.61 4.89 11.55
N THR A 200 4.71 5.46 11.04
CA THR A 200 6.07 5.01 11.32
C THR A 200 6.44 5.19 12.80
N ALA A 201 6.12 6.34 13.39
CA ALA A 201 6.39 6.61 14.79
C ALA A 201 5.55 5.72 15.71
N VAL A 202 4.25 5.55 15.40
CA VAL A 202 3.37 4.67 16.18
C VAL A 202 3.85 3.21 16.12
N ARG A 203 4.21 2.71 14.92
CA ARG A 203 4.78 1.36 14.77
C ARG A 203 6.03 1.16 15.60
N ARG A 204 6.94 2.14 15.60
CA ARG A 204 8.16 2.06 16.40
C ARG A 204 7.82 1.91 17.89
N LEU A 205 6.93 2.75 18.42
CA LEU A 205 6.49 2.65 19.81
C LEU A 205 5.90 1.27 20.12
N MET A 206 5.03 0.73 19.24
CA MET A 206 4.48 -0.61 19.42
C MET A 206 5.54 -1.70 19.49
N LEU A 207 6.53 -1.65 18.59
CA LEU A 207 7.60 -2.64 18.50
C LEU A 207 8.60 -2.56 19.64
N GLU A 208 8.82 -1.36 20.19
CA GLU A 208 9.74 -1.09 21.30
C GLU A 208 9.06 -1.18 22.69
N GLY A 209 7.75 -1.46 22.75
CA GLY A 209 6.98 -1.50 23.99
C GLY A 209 6.73 -0.13 24.62
N GLY A 210 6.81 0.94 23.84
CA GLY A 210 6.54 2.31 24.26
C GLY A 210 5.04 2.65 24.33
N ALA A 211 4.70 3.82 24.87
CA ALA A 211 3.34 4.31 24.99
C ALA A 211 2.79 4.77 23.62
N TRP A 212 2.08 3.92 22.93
CA TRP A 212 1.48 4.16 21.62
C TRP A 212 -0.03 4.46 21.69
N ASP A 213 -0.67 4.13 22.77
CA ASP A 213 -2.12 4.15 22.99
C ASP A 213 -2.76 5.52 22.78
N SER A 214 -2.06 6.60 23.16
CA SER A 214 -2.54 7.97 22.97
C SER A 214 -2.58 8.47 21.50
N PHE A 215 -1.99 7.71 20.58
CA PHE A 215 -1.92 8.06 19.15
C PHE A 215 -2.96 7.33 18.29
N VAL A 216 -3.72 6.42 18.89
CA VAL A 216 -4.77 5.65 18.21
C VAL A 216 -6.13 5.92 18.85
N PRO A 217 -7.23 5.86 18.06
CA PRO A 217 -8.57 5.95 18.63
C PRO A 217 -8.83 4.83 19.65
N GLU A 218 -9.65 5.11 20.66
CA GLU A 218 -9.98 4.15 21.72
C GLU A 218 -10.54 2.83 21.17
N SER A 219 -11.41 2.90 20.16
CA SER A 219 -11.97 1.73 19.47
C SER A 219 -10.92 0.85 18.78
N ALA A 220 -9.81 1.42 18.31
CA ALA A 220 -8.69 0.67 17.76
C ALA A 220 -7.75 0.15 18.84
N ARG A 221 -7.60 0.88 19.97
CA ARG A 221 -6.73 0.51 21.10
C ARG A 221 -7.08 -0.87 21.65
N ALA A 222 -8.35 -1.10 21.97
CA ALA A 222 -8.82 -2.38 22.50
C ALA A 222 -8.51 -3.57 21.55
N ILE A 223 -8.45 -3.33 20.25
CA ILE A 223 -8.10 -4.36 19.25
C ILE A 223 -6.58 -4.61 19.21
N PHE A 224 -5.77 -3.57 19.45
CA PHE A 224 -4.31 -3.63 19.28
C PHE A 224 -3.55 -4.07 20.54
N GLU A 225 -4.13 -3.90 21.75
CA GLU A 225 -3.46 -4.19 23.02
C GLU A 225 -2.87 -5.61 23.12
N ASN A 226 -3.58 -6.60 22.60
CA ASN A 226 -3.15 -8.00 22.62
C ASN A 226 -2.86 -8.57 21.24
N ALA A 227 -2.72 -7.71 20.23
CA ALA A 227 -2.46 -8.15 18.87
C ALA A 227 -1.03 -8.72 18.72
N PRO A 228 -0.85 -9.85 18.05
CA PRO A 228 0.47 -10.29 17.62
C PRO A 228 1.12 -9.24 16.73
N LEU A 229 2.34 -8.82 17.08
CA LEU A 229 3.11 -7.86 16.32
C LEU A 229 4.11 -8.56 15.41
N HIS A 230 4.35 -7.96 14.25
CA HIS A 230 5.23 -8.47 13.21
C HIS A 230 6.26 -7.40 12.82
N SER A 231 7.48 -7.83 12.53
CA SER A 231 8.54 -6.95 12.04
C SER A 231 9.46 -7.66 11.06
N LEU A 232 10.07 -6.90 10.16
CA LEU A 232 11.07 -7.43 9.24
C LEU A 232 12.26 -8.04 10.00
N ALA A 233 12.67 -7.43 11.10
CA ALA A 233 13.78 -7.91 11.92
C ALA A 233 13.53 -9.31 12.51
N ALA A 234 12.30 -9.60 12.95
CA ALA A 234 11.95 -10.93 13.47
C ALA A 234 12.07 -12.04 12.39
N GLY A 235 11.71 -11.72 11.15
CA GLY A 235 11.77 -12.66 10.02
C GLY A 235 13.03 -12.56 9.17
N GLU A 236 14.04 -11.79 9.56
CA GLU A 236 15.26 -11.56 8.78
C GLU A 236 15.92 -12.87 8.32
N ARG A 237 16.04 -13.84 9.22
CA ARG A 237 16.66 -15.14 8.89
C ARG A 237 15.89 -15.91 7.82
N ALA A 238 14.55 -15.81 7.81
CA ALA A 238 13.73 -16.46 6.79
C ALA A 238 13.94 -15.80 5.42
N VAL A 239 14.03 -14.47 5.37
CA VAL A 239 14.34 -13.73 4.14
C VAL A 239 15.76 -14.08 3.64
N LEU A 240 16.78 -14.07 4.52
CA LEU A 240 18.15 -14.44 4.18
C LEU A 240 18.26 -15.89 3.67
N ALA A 241 17.56 -16.83 4.31
CA ALA A 241 17.55 -18.23 3.86
C ALA A 241 17.00 -18.32 2.42
N ARG A 242 15.90 -17.61 2.13
CA ARG A 242 15.35 -17.57 0.77
C ARG A 242 16.33 -16.95 -0.23
N LEU A 243 16.90 -15.79 0.07
CA LEU A 243 17.84 -15.10 -0.83
C LEU A 243 19.08 -15.95 -1.13
N ARG A 244 19.61 -16.69 -0.14
CA ARG A 244 20.81 -17.53 -0.29
C ARG A 244 20.55 -18.82 -1.08
N THR A 245 19.31 -19.27 -1.16
CA THR A 245 18.92 -20.48 -1.90
C THR A 245 18.38 -20.20 -3.30
N MET A 246 18.17 -18.92 -3.66
CA MET A 246 17.70 -18.53 -4.99
C MET A 246 18.75 -18.79 -6.06
N THR A 247 18.29 -19.30 -7.20
CA THR A 247 19.07 -19.44 -8.43
C THR A 247 19.23 -18.10 -9.15
N ASP A 248 20.20 -18.00 -10.06
CA ASP A 248 20.40 -16.81 -10.89
C ASP A 248 19.14 -16.47 -11.70
N ALA A 249 18.46 -17.48 -12.25
CA ALA A 249 17.22 -17.30 -13.00
C ALA A 249 16.09 -16.73 -12.15
N GLU A 250 15.98 -17.11 -10.88
CA GLU A 250 15.00 -16.54 -9.96
C GLU A 250 15.31 -15.07 -9.64
N PHE A 251 16.59 -14.69 -9.51
CA PHE A 251 16.97 -13.28 -9.36
C PHE A 251 16.68 -12.47 -10.60
N GLU A 252 16.93 -13.01 -11.80
CA GLU A 252 16.64 -12.34 -13.07
C GLU A 252 15.14 -12.10 -13.28
N ALA A 253 14.30 -13.03 -12.83
CA ALA A 253 12.84 -12.93 -12.92
C ALA A 253 12.20 -11.93 -11.91
N LEU A 254 12.99 -11.36 -11.00
CA LEU A 254 12.47 -10.42 -9.99
C LEU A 254 11.95 -9.13 -10.62
N PRO A 255 10.81 -8.60 -10.13
CA PRO A 255 10.40 -7.25 -10.47
C PRO A 255 11.43 -6.24 -9.95
N TYR A 256 11.44 -5.06 -10.56
CA TYR A 256 12.37 -3.97 -10.21
C TYR A 256 13.86 -4.22 -10.56
N GLY A 257 14.22 -5.42 -11.03
CA GLY A 257 15.59 -5.86 -11.28
C GLY A 257 16.23 -5.35 -12.59
N GLY A 258 15.52 -4.53 -13.37
CA GLY A 258 16.00 -4.00 -14.65
C GLY A 258 17.36 -3.30 -14.55
N GLU A 259 18.02 -3.10 -15.71
CA GLU A 259 19.31 -2.41 -15.84
C GLU A 259 20.46 -3.08 -15.07
N GLY A 260 20.38 -4.39 -14.89
CA GLY A 260 21.39 -5.17 -14.18
C GLY A 260 21.31 -5.08 -12.64
N LEU A 261 20.27 -4.43 -12.10
CA LEU A 261 20.07 -4.32 -10.65
C LEU A 261 19.92 -5.69 -10.00
N TRP A 262 19.24 -6.65 -10.64
CA TRP A 262 19.09 -7.99 -10.13
C TRP A 262 20.44 -8.69 -9.88
N ARG A 263 21.44 -8.52 -10.78
CA ARG A 263 22.79 -9.07 -10.60
C ARG A 263 23.50 -8.48 -9.38
N LYS A 264 23.38 -7.14 -9.23
CA LYS A 264 23.96 -6.43 -8.09
C LYS A 264 23.35 -6.92 -6.77
N PHE A 265 22.02 -7.07 -6.74
CA PHE A 265 21.29 -7.58 -5.59
C PHE A 265 21.66 -9.04 -5.28
N MET A 266 21.75 -9.90 -6.28
CA MET A 266 22.18 -11.29 -6.16
C MET A 266 23.58 -11.39 -5.55
N HIS A 267 24.57 -10.66 -6.09
CA HIS A 267 25.93 -10.67 -5.56
C HIS A 267 25.99 -10.19 -4.11
N ALA A 268 25.23 -9.13 -3.77
CA ALA A 268 25.13 -8.67 -2.39
C ALA A 268 24.52 -9.72 -1.47
N SER A 269 23.43 -10.39 -1.90
CA SER A 269 22.76 -11.46 -1.14
C SER A 269 23.66 -12.66 -0.84
N ARG A 270 24.66 -12.90 -1.69
CA ARG A 270 25.65 -14.01 -1.53
C ARG A 270 26.90 -13.62 -0.74
N ARG A 271 27.10 -12.31 -0.48
CA ARG A 271 28.30 -11.80 0.19
C ARG A 271 28.02 -11.23 1.57
N GLU A 272 26.91 -10.49 1.72
CA GLU A 272 26.62 -9.76 2.94
C GLU A 272 25.91 -10.65 3.99
N ALA A 273 26.12 -10.32 5.27
CA ALA A 273 25.59 -11.10 6.38
C ALA A 273 24.16 -10.74 6.77
N THR A 274 23.76 -9.47 6.65
CA THR A 274 22.46 -8.93 7.07
C THR A 274 21.68 -8.35 5.90
N LEU A 275 20.35 -8.24 6.05
CA LEU A 275 19.52 -7.58 5.05
C LEU A 275 19.88 -6.10 4.88
N GLU A 276 20.24 -5.43 5.97
CA GLU A 276 20.62 -4.02 5.91
C GLU A 276 21.90 -3.82 5.11
N ASP A 277 22.91 -4.69 5.30
CA ASP A 277 24.14 -4.64 4.53
C ASP A 277 23.90 -4.92 3.04
N ILE A 278 23.06 -5.92 2.72
CA ILE A 278 22.63 -6.22 1.34
C ILE A 278 22.02 -4.98 0.68
N LEU A 279 21.02 -4.39 1.32
CA LEU A 279 20.28 -3.26 0.78
C LEU A 279 21.15 -2.00 0.66
N THR A 280 22.02 -1.76 1.63
CA THR A 280 22.94 -0.62 1.65
C THR A 280 24.00 -0.74 0.56
N SER A 281 24.58 -1.91 0.35
CA SER A 281 25.60 -2.16 -0.70
C SER A 281 25.04 -2.02 -2.11
N VAL A 282 23.72 -2.25 -2.30
CA VAL A 282 23.04 -2.15 -3.60
C VAL A 282 22.51 -0.73 -3.85
N LYS A 283 22.16 0.02 -2.80
CA LYS A 283 21.60 1.37 -2.89
C LYS A 283 22.51 2.32 -3.67
N SER A 284 21.91 3.18 -4.49
CA SER A 284 22.62 4.23 -5.23
C SER A 284 21.69 5.43 -5.46
N LYS A 285 22.20 6.49 -6.07
CA LYS A 285 21.36 7.63 -6.51
C LYS A 285 20.26 7.20 -7.49
N ARG A 286 20.52 6.16 -8.29
CA ARG A 286 19.59 5.61 -9.30
C ARG A 286 18.52 4.68 -8.69
N TYR A 287 18.87 3.95 -7.63
CA TYR A 287 18.01 2.94 -7.01
C TYR A 287 17.65 3.35 -5.58
N THR A 288 16.37 3.75 -5.39
CA THR A 288 15.86 4.17 -4.08
C THR A 288 15.75 2.99 -3.12
N ARG A 289 15.85 3.24 -1.83
CA ARG A 289 15.70 2.22 -0.79
C ARG A 289 14.36 1.48 -0.92
N THR A 290 13.25 2.19 -1.11
CA THR A 290 11.92 1.59 -1.23
C THR A 290 11.76 0.67 -2.46
N ARG A 291 12.49 0.94 -3.56
CA ARG A 291 12.56 0.02 -4.71
C ARG A 291 13.24 -1.29 -4.33
N LEU A 292 14.33 -1.21 -3.57
CA LEU A 292 15.09 -2.38 -3.11
C LEU A 292 14.32 -3.18 -2.06
N ASP A 293 13.64 -2.51 -1.13
CA ASP A 293 12.79 -3.15 -0.13
C ASP A 293 11.66 -3.95 -0.79
N ARG A 294 10.99 -3.40 -1.83
CA ARG A 294 9.98 -4.13 -2.61
C ARG A 294 10.58 -5.32 -3.36
N MET A 295 11.74 -5.14 -3.99
CA MET A 295 12.43 -6.22 -4.70
C MET A 295 12.79 -7.36 -3.75
N MET A 296 13.33 -7.05 -2.58
CA MET A 296 13.64 -8.00 -1.52
C MET A 296 12.39 -8.77 -1.06
N MET A 297 11.29 -8.05 -0.82
CA MET A 297 10.04 -8.67 -0.40
C MET A 297 9.45 -9.56 -1.50
N CYS A 298 9.51 -9.14 -2.76
CA CYS A 298 9.11 -9.98 -3.89
C CYS A 298 9.99 -11.24 -4.00
N ALA A 299 11.30 -11.13 -3.78
CA ALA A 299 12.21 -12.28 -3.73
C ALA A 299 11.81 -13.27 -2.63
N TYR A 300 11.53 -12.76 -1.43
CA TYR A 300 11.07 -13.59 -0.30
C TYR A 300 9.78 -14.33 -0.62
N LEU A 301 8.81 -13.66 -1.21
CA LEU A 301 7.48 -14.20 -1.53
C LEU A 301 7.45 -15.05 -2.82
N GLY A 302 8.55 -15.07 -3.59
CA GLY A 302 8.61 -15.72 -4.90
C GLY A 302 7.73 -15.04 -5.94
N ILE A 303 7.59 -13.71 -5.85
CA ILE A 303 6.85 -12.89 -6.82
C ILE A 303 7.79 -12.50 -7.95
N THR A 304 7.50 -12.96 -9.16
CA THR A 304 8.21 -12.58 -10.38
C THR A 304 7.64 -11.28 -10.97
N ALA A 305 8.33 -10.70 -11.95
CA ALA A 305 7.83 -9.54 -12.70
C ALA A 305 6.49 -9.86 -13.40
N GLU A 306 6.33 -11.07 -13.92
CA GLU A 306 5.10 -11.57 -14.52
C GLU A 306 3.97 -11.65 -13.49
N THR A 307 4.23 -12.29 -12.33
CA THR A 307 3.25 -12.39 -11.24
C THR A 307 2.82 -11.02 -10.73
N LEU A 308 3.77 -10.07 -10.60
CA LEU A 308 3.46 -8.72 -10.11
C LEU A 308 2.58 -7.94 -11.10
N SER A 309 2.79 -8.12 -12.40
CA SER A 309 2.04 -7.41 -13.45
C SER A 309 0.70 -8.03 -13.77
N ALA A 310 0.48 -9.30 -13.40
CA ALA A 310 -0.78 -9.98 -13.64
C ALA A 310 -1.92 -9.36 -12.80
N PRO A 311 -3.10 -9.11 -13.40
CA PRO A 311 -4.24 -8.63 -12.65
C PRO A 311 -4.70 -9.67 -11.63
N ALA A 312 -4.99 -9.22 -10.41
CA ALA A 312 -5.55 -10.11 -9.40
C ALA A 312 -6.97 -10.56 -9.83
N PRO A 313 -7.25 -11.87 -9.78
CA PRO A 313 -8.51 -12.43 -10.30
C PRO A 313 -9.72 -12.09 -9.42
N TYR A 314 -9.49 -11.73 -8.16
CA TYR A 314 -10.52 -11.38 -7.20
C TYR A 314 -9.96 -10.48 -6.09
N VAL A 315 -10.86 -9.91 -5.30
CA VAL A 315 -10.57 -9.04 -4.16
C VAL A 315 -11.23 -9.63 -2.91
N ARG A 316 -10.46 -9.75 -1.82
CA ARG A 316 -10.99 -10.24 -0.53
C ARG A 316 -11.73 -9.14 0.21
N VAL A 317 -12.92 -9.45 0.70
CA VAL A 317 -13.65 -8.63 1.67
C VAL A 317 -13.17 -9.02 3.07
N LEU A 318 -12.63 -8.06 3.82
CA LEU A 318 -12.05 -8.31 5.14
C LEU A 318 -13.01 -7.97 6.26
N ALA A 319 -13.68 -6.82 6.20
CA ALA A 319 -14.59 -6.35 7.23
C ALA A 319 -15.69 -5.44 6.65
N PHE A 320 -16.87 -5.43 7.24
CA PHE A 320 -17.95 -4.52 6.88
C PHE A 320 -18.99 -4.37 8.01
N ASN A 321 -19.80 -3.31 7.95
CA ASN A 321 -21.02 -3.10 8.73
C ASN A 321 -22.28 -3.18 7.82
N GLU A 322 -23.45 -2.77 8.30
CA GLU A 322 -24.69 -2.81 7.52
C GLU A 322 -24.63 -1.96 6.24
N LYS A 323 -24.01 -0.77 6.27
CA LYS A 323 -23.83 0.06 5.06
C LYS A 323 -22.91 -0.65 4.06
N GLY A 324 -21.82 -1.25 4.53
CA GLY A 324 -20.91 -2.04 3.70
C GLY A 324 -21.59 -3.27 3.10
N ARG A 325 -22.49 -3.93 3.83
CA ARG A 325 -23.32 -5.04 3.32
C ARG A 325 -24.19 -4.59 2.15
N ALA A 326 -24.83 -3.44 2.26
CA ALA A 326 -25.65 -2.88 1.19
C ALA A 326 -24.84 -2.61 -0.09
N ILE A 327 -23.63 -2.05 0.04
CA ILE A 327 -22.70 -1.81 -1.07
C ILE A 327 -22.31 -3.14 -1.74
N LEU A 328 -21.90 -4.14 -0.95
CA LEU A 328 -21.50 -5.45 -1.47
C LEU A 328 -22.66 -6.15 -2.20
N SER A 329 -23.89 -6.01 -1.69
CA SER A 329 -25.08 -6.60 -2.32
C SER A 329 -25.32 -6.05 -3.73
N ALA A 330 -25.04 -4.76 -3.96
CA ALA A 330 -25.18 -4.13 -5.26
C ALA A 330 -24.18 -4.67 -6.31
N VAL A 331 -22.97 -5.08 -5.88
CA VAL A 331 -21.89 -5.56 -6.76
C VAL A 331 -21.71 -7.08 -6.75
N LYS A 332 -22.51 -7.82 -5.99
CA LYS A 332 -22.37 -9.27 -5.80
C LYS A 332 -22.33 -10.08 -7.11
N LYS A 333 -23.04 -9.64 -8.13
CA LYS A 333 -23.09 -10.30 -9.45
C LYS A 333 -21.76 -10.20 -10.22
N SER A 334 -20.86 -9.29 -9.87
CA SER A 334 -19.58 -9.13 -10.57
C SER A 334 -18.63 -10.31 -10.40
N GLY A 335 -18.80 -11.12 -9.34
CA GLY A 335 -17.94 -12.25 -9.00
C GLY A 335 -16.50 -11.86 -8.59
N VAL A 336 -16.19 -10.57 -8.57
CA VAL A 336 -14.84 -10.05 -8.25
C VAL A 336 -14.58 -10.08 -6.74
N PHE A 337 -15.60 -9.80 -5.91
CA PHE A 337 -15.44 -9.73 -4.47
C PHE A 337 -15.72 -11.09 -3.81
N ARG A 338 -14.77 -11.58 -3.00
CA ARG A 338 -14.79 -12.85 -2.28
C ARG A 338 -14.59 -12.62 -0.79
N ASN A 339 -15.31 -13.36 0.03
CA ASN A 339 -15.14 -13.24 1.48
C ASN A 339 -13.75 -13.75 1.93
N ALA A 340 -13.23 -13.18 3.02
CA ALA A 340 -12.05 -13.71 3.69
C ALA A 340 -12.30 -15.19 4.08
N GLY A 341 -11.34 -16.06 3.82
CA GLY A 341 -11.43 -17.50 4.06
C GLY A 341 -12.29 -18.32 3.06
N GLU A 342 -12.96 -17.66 2.12
CA GLU A 342 -13.71 -18.33 1.06
C GLU A 342 -12.75 -19.07 0.10
N THR A 343 -13.06 -20.34 -0.21
CA THR A 343 -12.32 -21.11 -1.22
C THR A 343 -12.66 -20.60 -2.62
N VAL A 344 -11.65 -20.25 -3.38
CA VAL A 344 -11.77 -19.80 -4.77
C VAL A 344 -10.98 -20.77 -5.65
N PRO A 345 -11.60 -21.43 -6.65
CA PRO A 345 -10.91 -22.40 -7.52
C PRO A 345 -10.04 -21.68 -8.55
N HIS A 346 -8.97 -21.03 -8.08
CA HIS A 346 -8.03 -20.31 -8.92
C HIS A 346 -6.60 -20.46 -8.37
N PRO A 347 -5.56 -20.64 -9.22
CA PRO A 347 -4.17 -20.80 -8.75
C PRO A 347 -3.65 -19.67 -7.86
N TYR A 348 -4.18 -18.47 -8.03
CA TYR A 348 -3.83 -17.30 -7.21
C TYR A 348 -4.14 -17.53 -5.71
N GLN A 349 -5.15 -18.35 -5.36
CA GLN A 349 -5.42 -18.68 -3.97
C GLN A 349 -4.25 -19.39 -3.29
N SER A 350 -3.58 -20.30 -4.00
CA SER A 350 -2.40 -20.97 -3.46
C SER A 350 -1.23 -20.00 -3.20
N LEU A 351 -1.12 -18.95 -4.02
CA LEU A 351 -0.16 -17.88 -3.78
C LEU A 351 -0.51 -17.06 -2.54
N GLU A 352 -1.78 -16.65 -2.40
CA GLU A 352 -2.25 -15.94 -1.19
C GLU A 352 -1.99 -16.73 0.09
N GLN A 353 -2.30 -18.04 0.07
CA GLN A 353 -2.07 -18.93 1.22
C GLN A 353 -0.60 -18.97 1.58
N ARG A 354 0.27 -19.21 0.61
CA ARG A 354 1.72 -19.21 0.82
C ARG A 354 2.23 -17.87 1.35
N TRP A 355 1.77 -16.75 0.79
CA TRP A 355 2.17 -15.44 1.27
C TRP A 355 1.69 -15.15 2.69
N GLY A 356 0.49 -15.63 3.05
CA GLY A 356 -0.03 -15.58 4.42
C GLY A 356 0.81 -16.41 5.39
N ASP A 357 1.20 -17.62 5.01
CA ASP A 357 2.05 -18.49 5.83
C ASP A 357 3.46 -17.89 6.02
N LEU A 358 4.02 -17.29 4.97
CA LEU A 358 5.30 -16.60 5.04
C LEU A 358 5.23 -15.32 5.91
N TYR A 359 4.07 -14.64 5.96
CA TYR A 359 3.88 -13.51 6.87
C TYR A 359 3.97 -13.94 8.34
N GLY A 360 3.46 -15.11 8.69
CA GLY A 360 3.55 -15.65 10.06
C GLY A 360 4.97 -15.78 10.60
N LEU A 361 5.98 -15.83 9.72
CA LEU A 361 7.39 -15.91 10.12
C LEU A 361 7.98 -14.56 10.58
N PHE A 362 7.24 -13.46 10.41
CA PHE A 362 7.64 -12.13 10.92
C PHE A 362 7.11 -11.83 12.33
N ALA A 363 6.38 -12.76 12.97
CA ALA A 363 5.86 -12.58 14.31
C ALA A 363 6.99 -12.42 15.34
N LEU A 364 6.85 -11.43 16.26
CA LEU A 364 7.90 -11.09 17.25
C LEU A 364 8.16 -12.18 18.27
N ARG A 365 7.11 -12.89 18.69
CA ARG A 365 7.23 -13.88 19.76
C ARG A 365 7.49 -15.29 19.23
N GLN A 366 6.53 -15.82 18.49
CA GLN A 366 6.56 -17.16 17.96
C GLN A 366 5.97 -17.15 16.56
N PRO A 367 6.58 -17.85 15.58
CA PRO A 367 6.00 -18.00 14.26
C PRO A 367 4.56 -18.51 14.32
N GLU A 368 3.69 -17.95 13.51
CA GLU A 368 2.30 -18.38 13.42
C GLU A 368 2.19 -19.69 12.63
N ALA A 369 1.25 -20.54 13.04
CA ALA A 369 0.98 -21.78 12.32
C ALA A 369 0.46 -21.51 10.90
N PRO A 370 0.88 -22.31 9.89
CA PRO A 370 0.43 -22.13 8.51
C PRO A 370 -1.08 -22.33 8.37
N GLY A 371 -1.65 -21.90 7.24
CA GLY A 371 -3.07 -22.00 6.94
C GLY A 371 -3.93 -20.87 7.51
N ALA A 372 -3.32 -19.73 7.86
CA ALA A 372 -4.04 -18.58 8.38
C ALA A 372 -5.10 -18.07 7.40
N GLU A 373 -4.79 -18.04 6.08
CA GLU A 373 -5.73 -17.55 5.06
C GLU A 373 -7.03 -18.38 4.99
N GLN A 374 -6.94 -19.71 5.13
CA GLN A 374 -8.12 -20.59 5.11
C GLN A 374 -8.97 -20.47 6.38
N ARG A 375 -8.33 -20.18 7.52
CA ARG A 375 -9.02 -20.03 8.81
C ARG A 375 -9.64 -18.66 9.01
N ARG A 376 -9.30 -17.67 8.16
CA ARG A 376 -9.86 -16.32 8.27
C ARG A 376 -11.38 -16.34 8.23
N ARG A 377 -11.95 -15.40 8.95
CA ARG A 377 -13.38 -15.09 8.88
C ARG A 377 -13.53 -13.60 8.58
N ILE A 378 -14.51 -13.30 7.80
CA ILE A 378 -14.91 -11.92 7.56
C ILE A 378 -15.36 -11.29 8.89
N VAL A 379 -14.97 -10.06 9.12
CA VAL A 379 -15.40 -9.31 10.31
C VAL A 379 -16.69 -8.57 9.98
N PHE A 380 -17.75 -8.89 10.69
CA PHE A 380 -18.98 -8.11 10.67
C PHE A 380 -19.06 -7.28 11.96
N ALA A 381 -19.16 -5.95 11.83
CA ALA A 381 -19.41 -5.05 12.95
C ALA A 381 -20.91 -4.73 12.95
N SER A 382 -21.64 -5.20 13.96
CA SER A 382 -22.99 -4.69 14.27
C SER A 382 -22.84 -3.27 14.83
N ASP A 383 -23.69 -2.38 14.40
CA ASP A 383 -23.79 -1.00 14.88
C ASP A 383 -23.99 -0.93 16.40
#